data_59321c83a32706db4b02e8ba46889aa3
#
_entry.id   59321c83a32706db4b02e8ba46889aa3
#
_cell.length_a   1.000
_cell.length_b   1.000
_cell.length_c   1.000
_cell.angle_alpha   90.00
_cell.angle_beta   90.00
_cell.angle_gamma   90.00
#
_symmetry.space_group_name_H-M   'P 1'
#
loop_
_entity.id
_entity.type
_entity.pdbx_description
1 polymer ?
#
loop_
_entity_poly.entity_id
_entity_poly.type
_entity_poly.pdbx_seq_one_letter_code
_entity_poly.pdbx_strand_id
1 'polypeptide(L)'
;MIETLGYIFAYFVFPGILFASAVGLLFMGIDRKITGHMQHRIGPPIWQEFLDVGKLFCKEDVTPAAANSFVFNCAPLLSFGALIAVVLLLPINSAQPVLTSVADLIVIIYLLNIPAVCMMLAGYASGCPFGTTGSARYVIQLFGYELAFVIAALAVAAKAGWSLSLSSIVAYQAQNGWMAFQVALIPAAIAILIAAQGKLLRVPFDIPEAESEIVHGPQTEYSGPKLAILRIAYDIELFVVAAVIVVLFFGGPVPHTIGGVYIPGVVGFLIKCFGIVVLSTLIRNIAARLRIDQALKFFWTFPTLLAAISLFLVMVV
;
A
#
# COMPACT_ATOMS: atom_id res chain seq x y z
N MET A 1 -14.92 19.93 23.55
CA MET A 1 -15.62 18.63 23.74
C MET A 1 -16.18 18.06 22.44
N ILE A 2 -16.89 18.84 21.59
CA ILE A 2 -17.40 18.35 20.29
C ILE A 2 -16.26 18.07 19.30
N GLU A 3 -15.25 18.91 19.24
CA GLU A 3 -14.08 18.71 18.38
C GLU A 3 -13.25 17.49 18.80
N THR A 4 -13.03 17.29 20.11
CA THR A 4 -12.34 16.11 20.63
C THR A 4 -13.07 14.81 20.31
N LEU A 5 -14.42 14.82 20.39
CA LEU A 5 -15.25 13.68 20.00
C LEU A 5 -15.15 13.41 18.48
N GLY A 6 -15.08 14.47 17.68
CA GLY A 6 -14.86 14.37 16.23
C GLY A 6 -13.51 13.72 15.88
N TYR A 7 -12.44 14.08 16.57
CA TYR A 7 -11.13 13.43 16.37
C TYR A 7 -11.15 11.97 16.81
N ILE A 8 -11.76 11.63 17.95
CA ILE A 8 -11.91 10.23 18.40
C ILE A 8 -12.67 9.42 17.35
N PHE A 9 -13.76 9.94 16.83
CA PHE A 9 -14.51 9.28 15.75
C PHE A 9 -13.65 9.09 14.50
N ALA A 10 -12.86 10.10 14.12
CA ALA A 10 -11.97 10.04 12.97
C ALA A 10 -10.86 8.98 13.14
N TYR A 11 -10.28 8.86 14.32
CA TYR A 11 -9.24 7.86 14.59
C TYR A 11 -9.76 6.42 14.63
N PHE A 12 -10.92 6.19 15.26
CA PHE A 12 -11.40 4.83 15.49
C PHE A 12 -12.36 4.35 14.43
N VAL A 13 -13.21 5.22 13.87
CA VAL A 13 -14.30 4.82 12.99
C VAL A 13 -14.01 5.19 11.54
N PHE A 14 -14.06 6.47 11.19
CA PHE A 14 -13.93 6.94 9.81
C PHE A 14 -13.11 8.24 9.72
N PRO A 15 -12.03 8.22 8.91
CA PRO A 15 -11.48 7.17 8.06
C PRO A 15 -10.52 6.19 8.75
N GLY A 16 -10.47 6.16 10.08
CA GLY A 16 -9.49 5.48 10.91
C GLY A 16 -9.53 3.94 10.87
N ILE A 17 -9.28 3.32 12.04
CA ILE A 17 -8.99 1.88 12.18
C ILE A 17 -10.07 0.98 11.58
N LEU A 18 -11.34 1.20 11.93
CA LEU A 18 -12.44 0.33 11.48
C LEU A 18 -12.64 0.41 9.96
N PHE A 19 -12.65 1.62 9.41
CA PHE A 19 -12.84 1.82 7.97
C PHE A 19 -11.67 1.23 7.18
N ALA A 20 -10.43 1.55 7.55
CA ALA A 20 -9.24 1.05 6.86
C ALA A 20 -9.15 -0.47 6.87
N SER A 21 -9.40 -1.09 8.03
CA SER A 21 -9.40 -2.54 8.16
C SER A 21 -10.52 -3.19 7.36
N ALA A 22 -11.74 -2.65 7.42
CA ALA A 22 -12.88 -3.19 6.67
C ALA A 22 -12.66 -3.11 5.16
N VAL A 23 -12.18 -1.97 4.65
CA VAL A 23 -11.91 -1.78 3.21
C VAL A 23 -10.74 -2.65 2.75
N GLY A 24 -9.65 -2.73 3.53
CA GLY A 24 -8.50 -3.58 3.22
C GLY A 24 -8.90 -5.05 3.09
N LEU A 25 -9.58 -5.58 4.09
CA LEU A 25 -10.10 -6.97 4.09
C LEU A 25 -11.06 -7.24 2.92
N LEU A 26 -11.95 -6.29 2.60
CA LEU A 26 -12.85 -6.41 1.45
C LEU A 26 -12.07 -6.44 0.12
N PHE A 27 -11.10 -5.56 -0.06
CA PHE A 27 -10.29 -5.52 -1.28
C PHE A 27 -9.49 -6.80 -1.46
N MET A 28 -8.91 -7.35 -0.39
CA MET A 28 -8.23 -8.64 -0.44
C MET A 28 -9.18 -9.80 -0.74
N GLY A 29 -10.38 -9.80 -0.15
CA GLY A 29 -11.43 -10.79 -0.48
C GLY A 29 -11.82 -10.76 -1.96
N ILE A 30 -11.95 -9.56 -2.54
CA ILE A 30 -12.23 -9.37 -3.97
C ILE A 30 -11.03 -9.81 -4.83
N ASP A 31 -9.80 -9.47 -4.45
CA ASP A 31 -8.57 -9.91 -5.12
C ASP A 31 -8.52 -11.43 -5.25
N ARG A 32 -8.77 -12.15 -4.14
CA ARG A 32 -8.84 -13.62 -4.14
C ARG A 32 -9.96 -14.16 -5.04
N LYS A 33 -11.10 -13.48 -5.09
CA LYS A 33 -12.22 -13.88 -5.95
C LYS A 33 -11.88 -13.72 -7.42
N ILE A 34 -11.30 -12.57 -7.81
CA ILE A 34 -10.86 -12.30 -9.19
C ILE A 34 -9.79 -13.30 -9.61
N THR A 35 -8.79 -13.54 -8.74
CA THR A 35 -7.74 -14.54 -9.00
C THR A 35 -8.33 -15.92 -9.24
N GLY A 36 -9.31 -16.34 -8.43
CA GLY A 36 -10.01 -17.62 -8.63
C GLY A 36 -10.67 -17.72 -10.02
N HIS A 37 -11.37 -16.68 -10.46
CA HIS A 37 -11.99 -16.64 -11.79
C HIS A 37 -10.98 -16.68 -12.93
N MET A 38 -9.87 -15.93 -12.82
CA MET A 38 -8.80 -15.92 -13.82
C MET A 38 -8.11 -17.28 -13.96
N GLN A 39 -8.04 -18.03 -12.86
CA GLN A 39 -7.47 -19.38 -12.84
C GLN A 39 -8.47 -20.50 -13.13
N HIS A 40 -9.67 -20.17 -13.61
CA HIS A 40 -10.76 -21.12 -13.91
C HIS A 40 -11.15 -22.01 -12.72
N ARG A 41 -11.09 -21.46 -11.48
CA ARG A 41 -11.51 -22.15 -10.25
C ARG A 41 -12.57 -21.36 -9.50
N ILE A 42 -13.32 -22.04 -8.63
CA ILE A 42 -14.26 -21.38 -7.73
C ILE A 42 -13.45 -20.71 -6.63
N GLY A 43 -13.36 -19.37 -6.67
CA GLY A 43 -12.68 -18.58 -5.64
C GLY A 43 -13.47 -18.60 -4.31
N PRO A 44 -12.80 -18.29 -3.17
CA PRO A 44 -13.46 -18.18 -1.88
C PRO A 44 -14.53 -17.07 -1.87
N PRO A 45 -15.45 -17.08 -0.89
CA PRO A 45 -16.37 -15.96 -0.70
C PRO A 45 -15.61 -14.69 -0.30
N ILE A 46 -16.16 -13.51 -0.63
CA ILE A 46 -15.52 -12.21 -0.35
C ILE A 46 -15.26 -12.00 1.15
N TRP A 47 -16.11 -12.58 2.01
CA TRP A 47 -16.01 -12.50 3.46
C TRP A 47 -14.93 -13.40 4.08
N GLN A 48 -14.25 -14.20 3.30
CA GLN A 48 -13.31 -15.21 3.81
C GLN A 48 -12.18 -14.58 4.64
N GLU A 49 -11.70 -13.41 4.25
CA GLU A 49 -10.64 -12.69 4.98
C GLU A 49 -11.06 -12.34 6.40
N PHE A 50 -12.30 -11.90 6.60
CA PHE A 50 -12.83 -11.59 7.94
C PHE A 50 -12.87 -12.85 8.81
N LEU A 51 -13.25 -13.99 8.23
CA LEU A 51 -13.30 -15.26 8.97
C LEU A 51 -11.88 -15.77 9.27
N ASP A 52 -10.94 -15.62 8.35
CA ASP A 52 -9.56 -16.07 8.53
C ASP A 52 -8.87 -15.24 9.63
N VAL A 53 -9.05 -13.94 9.65
CA VAL A 53 -8.58 -13.06 10.73
C VAL A 53 -9.26 -13.41 12.07
N GLY A 54 -10.58 -13.61 12.08
CA GLY A 54 -11.30 -14.03 13.29
C GLY A 54 -10.79 -15.34 13.87
N LYS A 55 -10.51 -16.34 13.03
CA LYS A 55 -9.91 -17.62 13.47
C LYS A 55 -8.51 -17.43 14.07
N LEU A 56 -7.70 -16.53 13.49
CA LEU A 56 -6.35 -16.27 13.99
C LEU A 56 -6.38 -15.61 15.37
N PHE A 57 -7.33 -14.72 15.65
CA PHE A 57 -7.49 -14.14 17.00
C PHE A 57 -7.90 -15.16 18.05
N CYS A 58 -8.54 -16.28 17.66
CA CYS A 58 -8.92 -17.34 18.58
C CYS A 58 -7.81 -18.39 18.80
N LYS A 59 -6.70 -18.32 18.08
CA LYS A 59 -5.57 -19.25 18.23
C LYS A 59 -4.63 -18.80 19.34
N GLU A 60 -3.86 -19.75 19.86
CA GLU A 60 -2.81 -19.49 20.86
C GLU A 60 -1.71 -18.60 20.30
N ASP A 61 -1.20 -17.72 21.16
CA ASP A 61 -0.07 -16.85 20.86
C ASP A 61 1.23 -17.54 21.30
N VAL A 62 1.94 -18.13 20.36
CA VAL A 62 3.20 -18.82 20.61
C VAL A 62 4.37 -17.95 20.20
N THR A 63 5.35 -17.76 21.10
CA THR A 63 6.62 -17.08 20.79
C THR A 63 7.75 -18.11 20.80
N PRO A 64 8.61 -18.17 19.75
CA PRO A 64 9.75 -19.07 19.72
C PRO A 64 10.74 -18.79 20.85
N ALA A 65 11.33 -19.82 21.43
CA ALA A 65 12.29 -19.67 22.53
C ALA A 65 13.56 -18.92 22.13
N ALA A 66 13.95 -18.98 20.87
CA ALA A 66 15.13 -18.29 20.31
C ALA A 66 14.82 -16.82 19.91
N ALA A 67 13.55 -16.40 19.95
CA ALA A 67 13.14 -15.08 19.47
C ALA A 67 13.44 -13.98 20.51
N ASN A 68 13.81 -12.79 19.99
CA ASN A 68 13.80 -11.59 20.82
C ASN A 68 12.34 -11.15 21.02
N SER A 69 11.76 -11.47 22.18
CA SER A 69 10.35 -11.24 22.50
C SER A 69 9.90 -9.80 22.33
N PHE A 70 10.74 -8.80 22.65
CA PHE A 70 10.35 -7.39 22.54
C PHE A 70 10.12 -6.98 21.09
N VAL A 71 11.12 -7.19 20.23
CA VAL A 71 11.02 -6.82 18.81
C VAL A 71 9.96 -7.65 18.10
N PHE A 72 9.90 -8.96 18.38
CA PHE A 72 8.94 -9.88 17.81
C PHE A 72 7.48 -9.48 18.10
N ASN A 73 7.20 -9.00 19.32
CA ASN A 73 5.85 -8.58 19.71
C ASN A 73 5.51 -7.17 19.21
N CYS A 74 6.47 -6.25 19.17
CA CYS A 74 6.22 -4.87 18.77
C CYS A 74 6.08 -4.68 17.26
N ALA A 75 6.77 -5.48 16.43
CA ALA A 75 6.78 -5.31 15.00
C ALA A 75 5.38 -5.33 14.34
N PRO A 76 4.47 -6.29 14.67
CA PRO A 76 3.11 -6.28 14.12
C PRO A 76 2.31 -5.02 14.47
N LEU A 77 2.41 -4.57 15.72
CA LEU A 77 1.68 -3.40 16.21
C LEU A 77 2.19 -2.11 15.58
N LEU A 78 3.51 -1.96 15.43
CA LEU A 78 4.12 -0.81 14.77
C LEU A 78 3.77 -0.75 13.28
N SER A 79 3.78 -1.89 12.59
CA SER A 79 3.36 -1.98 11.20
C SER A 79 1.92 -1.53 11.01
N PHE A 80 1.01 -2.08 11.81
CA PHE A 80 -0.41 -1.72 11.80
C PHE A 80 -0.61 -0.23 12.14
N GLY A 81 0.02 0.27 13.20
CA GLY A 81 -0.10 1.66 13.65
C GLY A 81 0.41 2.66 12.60
N ALA A 82 1.51 2.35 11.92
CA ALA A 82 2.05 3.19 10.85
C ALA A 82 1.07 3.31 9.67
N LEU A 83 0.46 2.20 9.25
CA LEU A 83 -0.52 2.22 8.16
C LEU A 83 -1.79 3.00 8.52
N ILE A 84 -2.28 2.89 9.75
CA ILE A 84 -3.41 3.70 10.21
C ILE A 84 -3.03 5.19 10.23
N ALA A 85 -1.81 5.54 10.65
CA ALA A 85 -1.34 6.93 10.58
C ALA A 85 -1.34 7.46 9.13
N VAL A 86 -0.92 6.65 8.16
CA VAL A 86 -1.00 7.04 6.73
C VAL A 86 -2.45 7.26 6.29
N VAL A 87 -3.39 6.40 6.68
CA VAL A 87 -4.81 6.57 6.33
C VAL A 87 -5.38 7.90 6.84
N LEU A 88 -4.98 8.32 8.04
CA LEU A 88 -5.41 9.61 8.62
C LEU A 88 -4.80 10.84 7.92
N LEU A 89 -3.62 10.65 7.31
CA LEU A 89 -2.94 11.68 6.51
C LEU A 89 -3.47 11.74 5.06
N LEU A 90 -4.19 10.73 4.59
CA LEU A 90 -4.75 10.73 3.25
C LEU A 90 -6.08 11.50 3.18
N PRO A 91 -6.30 12.31 2.15
CA PRO A 91 -7.58 12.93 1.86
C PRO A 91 -8.55 11.87 1.32
N ILE A 92 -9.45 11.33 2.17
CA ILE A 92 -10.41 10.28 1.81
C ILE A 92 -11.82 10.81 1.65
N ASN A 93 -12.25 11.68 2.58
CA ASN A 93 -13.61 12.23 2.59
C ASN A 93 -13.71 13.58 1.84
N SER A 94 -12.70 14.41 2.02
CA SER A 94 -12.61 15.75 1.43
C SER A 94 -11.22 15.98 0.87
N ALA A 95 -11.02 17.08 0.16
CA ALA A 95 -9.69 17.47 -0.33
C ALA A 95 -8.67 17.70 0.80
N GLN A 96 -9.15 17.89 2.04
CA GLN A 96 -8.28 18.05 3.20
C GLN A 96 -8.26 16.74 4.03
N PRO A 97 -7.08 16.26 4.42
CA PRO A 97 -6.93 15.10 5.32
C PRO A 97 -7.35 15.46 6.75
N VAL A 98 -7.52 14.45 7.61
CA VAL A 98 -7.87 14.64 9.04
C VAL A 98 -6.73 15.37 9.78
N LEU A 99 -5.48 15.02 9.48
CA LEU A 99 -4.28 15.63 10.04
C LEU A 99 -3.62 16.57 9.01
N THR A 100 -4.26 17.72 8.76
CA THR A 100 -3.84 18.67 7.73
C THR A 100 -2.44 19.26 7.94
N SER A 101 -2.04 19.48 9.18
CA SER A 101 -0.77 20.16 9.53
C SER A 101 0.48 19.32 9.24
N VAL A 102 0.34 18.01 9.06
CA VAL A 102 1.44 17.05 8.89
C VAL A 102 1.31 16.25 7.60
N ALA A 103 0.25 16.46 6.83
CA ALA A 103 -0.06 15.68 5.63
C ALA A 103 0.82 16.06 4.43
N ASP A 104 2.10 15.87 4.56
CA ASP A 104 3.09 16.07 3.50
C ASP A 104 3.45 14.75 2.82
N LEU A 105 3.68 14.83 1.52
CA LEU A 105 4.07 13.69 0.67
C LEU A 105 5.27 12.93 1.24
N ILE A 106 6.27 13.66 1.76
CA ILE A 106 7.47 13.07 2.35
C ILE A 106 7.11 12.22 3.57
N VAL A 107 6.29 12.75 4.48
CA VAL A 107 5.87 12.03 5.70
C VAL A 107 5.15 10.72 5.33
N ILE A 108 4.27 10.77 4.33
CA ILE A 108 3.53 9.58 3.89
C ILE A 108 4.47 8.53 3.30
N ILE A 109 5.44 8.92 2.46
CA ILE A 109 6.42 7.98 1.89
C ILE A 109 7.21 7.28 3.00
N TYR A 110 7.71 8.03 3.99
CA TYR A 110 8.46 7.43 5.11
C TYR A 110 7.59 6.51 5.98
N LEU A 111 6.37 6.92 6.31
CA LEU A 111 5.45 6.08 7.07
C LEU A 111 5.09 4.78 6.34
N LEU A 112 4.95 4.85 5.00
CA LEU A 112 4.71 3.68 4.17
C LEU A 112 5.87 2.67 4.15
N ASN A 113 7.07 3.06 4.55
CA ASN A 113 8.21 2.16 4.63
C ASN A 113 8.33 1.46 5.99
N ILE A 114 7.64 1.97 7.02
CA ILE A 114 7.67 1.36 8.35
C ILE A 114 7.21 -0.09 8.35
N PRO A 115 6.12 -0.51 7.65
CA PRO A 115 5.73 -1.91 7.57
C PRO A 115 6.83 -2.82 7.05
N ALA A 116 7.53 -2.42 5.98
CA ALA A 116 8.64 -3.19 5.42
C ALA A 116 9.82 -3.33 6.40
N VAL A 117 10.15 -2.24 7.11
CA VAL A 117 11.18 -2.27 8.16
C VAL A 117 10.74 -3.13 9.35
N CYS A 118 9.47 -3.07 9.74
CA CYS A 118 8.92 -3.93 10.80
C CYS A 118 8.99 -5.40 10.42
N MET A 119 8.67 -5.77 9.18
CA MET A 119 8.77 -7.14 8.69
C MET A 119 10.23 -7.63 8.65
N MET A 120 11.17 -6.76 8.26
CA MET A 120 12.59 -7.06 8.35
C MET A 120 13.01 -7.36 9.79
N LEU A 121 12.67 -6.49 10.73
CA LEU A 121 12.99 -6.67 12.15
C LEU A 121 12.31 -7.90 12.74
N ALA A 122 11.06 -8.18 12.36
CA ALA A 122 10.30 -9.35 12.76
C ALA A 122 11.00 -10.66 12.39
N GLY A 123 11.47 -10.77 11.15
CA GLY A 123 12.17 -11.97 10.70
C GLY A 123 13.55 -12.17 11.33
N TYR A 124 14.31 -11.07 11.55
CA TYR A 124 15.57 -11.18 12.30
C TYR A 124 15.34 -11.53 13.77
N ALA A 125 14.26 -11.01 14.38
CA ALA A 125 13.93 -11.28 15.78
C ALA A 125 13.40 -12.70 16.01
N SER A 126 12.90 -13.38 14.99
CA SER A 126 12.34 -14.74 15.10
C SER A 126 13.37 -15.82 15.43
N GLY A 127 14.66 -15.58 15.11
CA GLY A 127 15.72 -16.59 15.26
C GLY A 127 15.64 -17.76 14.26
N CYS A 128 14.74 -17.71 13.28
CA CYS A 128 14.55 -18.73 12.25
C CYS A 128 15.41 -18.45 11.02
N PRO A 129 16.10 -19.46 10.43
CA PRO A 129 16.88 -19.28 9.20
C PRO A 129 16.06 -18.79 8.01
N PHE A 130 14.83 -19.24 7.87
CA PHE A 130 13.91 -18.77 6.82
C PHE A 130 13.50 -17.32 7.03
N GLY A 131 13.24 -16.93 8.29
CA GLY A 131 12.94 -15.56 8.67
C GLY A 131 14.08 -14.59 8.36
N THR A 132 15.32 -14.95 8.71
CA THR A 132 16.51 -14.12 8.44
C THR A 132 16.78 -13.96 6.95
N THR A 133 16.65 -15.04 6.16
CA THR A 133 16.80 -14.98 4.71
C THR A 133 15.73 -14.12 4.06
N GLY A 134 14.46 -14.28 4.47
CA GLY A 134 13.34 -13.46 4.01
C GLY A 134 13.54 -11.99 4.34
N SER A 135 14.01 -11.67 5.55
CA SER A 135 14.32 -10.29 5.98
C SER A 135 15.40 -9.63 5.12
N ALA A 136 16.47 -10.34 4.80
CA ALA A 136 17.51 -9.84 3.90
C ALA A 136 16.95 -9.51 2.50
N ARG A 137 16.08 -10.37 1.97
CA ARG A 137 15.40 -10.16 0.68
C ARG A 137 14.44 -8.96 0.74
N TYR A 138 13.79 -8.74 1.88
CA TYR A 138 12.90 -7.59 2.11
C TYR A 138 13.64 -6.27 1.97
N VAL A 139 14.82 -6.16 2.60
CA VAL A 139 15.66 -4.96 2.53
C VAL A 139 16.11 -4.65 1.10
N ILE A 140 16.59 -5.69 0.39
CA ILE A 140 17.06 -5.53 -1.00
C ILE A 140 15.91 -5.06 -1.89
N GLN A 141 14.72 -5.62 -1.72
CA GLN A 141 13.56 -5.24 -2.50
C GLN A 141 13.07 -3.83 -2.14
N LEU A 142 13.09 -3.44 -0.87
CA LEU A 142 12.77 -2.08 -0.41
C LEU A 142 13.61 -1.04 -1.18
N PHE A 143 14.93 -1.20 -1.19
CA PHE A 143 15.83 -0.31 -1.94
C PHE A 143 15.60 -0.36 -3.45
N GLY A 144 15.09 -1.48 -3.97
CA GLY A 144 14.76 -1.62 -5.38
C GLY A 144 13.63 -0.69 -5.81
N TYR A 145 12.47 -0.80 -5.21
CA TYR A 145 11.27 -0.07 -5.66
C TYR A 145 11.19 1.37 -5.13
N GLU A 146 11.84 1.67 -4.00
CA GLU A 146 11.69 2.97 -3.32
C GLU A 146 12.17 4.13 -4.19
N LEU A 147 13.28 3.96 -4.88
CA LEU A 147 13.83 5.00 -5.74
C LEU A 147 12.85 5.42 -6.84
N ALA A 148 12.25 4.45 -7.53
CA ALA A 148 11.26 4.71 -8.57
C ALA A 148 9.99 5.36 -8.00
N PHE A 149 9.53 4.89 -6.83
CA PHE A 149 8.35 5.41 -6.15
C PHE A 149 8.53 6.89 -5.76
N VAL A 150 9.65 7.22 -5.13
CA VAL A 150 9.97 8.60 -4.70
C VAL A 150 10.08 9.55 -5.89
N ILE A 151 10.83 9.18 -6.94
CA ILE A 151 11.00 10.05 -8.12
C ILE A 151 9.65 10.28 -8.82
N ALA A 152 8.81 9.25 -8.95
CA ALA A 152 7.47 9.39 -9.54
C ALA A 152 6.57 10.31 -8.71
N ALA A 153 6.62 10.21 -7.38
CA ALA A 153 5.87 11.09 -6.48
C ALA A 153 6.38 12.54 -6.55
N LEU A 154 7.71 12.75 -6.65
CA LEU A 154 8.30 14.08 -6.84
C LEU A 154 7.93 14.69 -8.19
N ALA A 155 7.79 13.91 -9.26
CA ALA A 155 7.33 14.42 -10.54
C ALA A 155 5.90 15.00 -10.46
N VAL A 156 5.02 14.38 -9.67
CA VAL A 156 3.68 14.90 -9.37
C VAL A 156 3.73 16.20 -8.57
N ALA A 157 4.56 16.25 -7.52
CA ALA A 157 4.75 17.45 -6.70
C ALA A 157 5.33 18.62 -7.52
N ALA A 158 6.28 18.35 -8.41
CA ALA A 158 6.87 19.33 -9.31
C ALA A 158 5.81 19.96 -10.25
N LYS A 159 4.91 19.14 -10.81
CA LYS A 159 3.80 19.64 -11.67
C LYS A 159 2.77 20.44 -10.88
N ALA A 160 2.58 20.14 -9.60
CA ALA A 160 1.71 20.89 -8.70
C ALA A 160 2.36 22.19 -8.14
N GLY A 161 3.42 22.70 -8.78
CA GLY A 161 4.13 23.90 -8.35
C GLY A 161 5.08 23.67 -7.16
N TRP A 162 5.72 22.52 -7.08
CA TRP A 162 6.63 22.09 -5.99
C TRP A 162 5.96 22.02 -4.62
N SER A 163 4.65 21.86 -4.59
CA SER A 163 3.92 21.68 -3.34
C SER A 163 3.96 20.21 -2.90
N LEU A 164 4.45 19.97 -1.69
CA LEU A 164 4.49 18.66 -1.06
C LEU A 164 3.18 18.32 -0.33
N SER A 165 2.30 19.30 -0.14
CA SER A 165 1.00 19.10 0.52
C SER A 165 0.04 18.34 -0.39
N LEU A 166 -0.54 17.24 0.10
CA LEU A 166 -1.52 16.46 -0.64
C LEU A 166 -2.78 17.25 -1.00
N SER A 167 -3.21 18.16 -0.13
CA SER A 167 -4.37 19.02 -0.39
C SER A 167 -4.14 19.91 -1.60
N SER A 168 -2.95 20.49 -1.75
CA SER A 168 -2.57 21.30 -2.91
C SER A 168 -2.51 20.47 -4.20
N ILE A 169 -1.98 19.25 -4.14
CA ILE A 169 -1.93 18.33 -5.28
C ILE A 169 -3.35 17.97 -5.75
N VAL A 170 -4.26 17.68 -4.82
CA VAL A 170 -5.66 17.38 -5.15
C VAL A 170 -6.36 18.61 -5.71
N ALA A 171 -6.13 19.80 -5.13
CA ALA A 171 -6.71 21.06 -5.62
C ALA A 171 -6.23 21.39 -7.04
N TYR A 172 -4.95 21.18 -7.34
CA TYR A 172 -4.38 21.33 -8.69
C TYR A 172 -5.08 20.40 -9.69
N GLN A 173 -5.29 19.13 -9.32
CA GLN A 173 -5.96 18.15 -10.18
C GLN A 173 -7.46 18.46 -10.38
N ALA A 174 -8.11 19.05 -9.39
CA ALA A 174 -9.51 19.47 -9.52
C ALA A 174 -9.69 20.57 -10.59
N GLN A 175 -8.67 21.42 -10.80
CA GLN A 175 -8.69 22.50 -11.79
C GLN A 175 -8.19 22.05 -13.17
N ASN A 176 -7.11 21.26 -13.22
CA ASN A 176 -6.38 20.90 -14.44
C ASN A 176 -6.66 19.48 -14.95
N GLY A 177 -7.56 18.74 -14.29
CA GLY A 177 -7.85 17.35 -14.59
C GLY A 177 -6.83 16.36 -14.02
N TRP A 178 -7.06 15.08 -14.27
CA TRP A 178 -6.25 13.99 -13.70
C TRP A 178 -4.83 13.98 -14.26
N MET A 179 -3.85 13.91 -13.37
CA MET A 179 -2.43 13.90 -13.74
C MET A 179 -2.02 12.63 -14.50
N ALA A 180 -2.73 11.52 -14.29
CA ALA A 180 -2.47 10.26 -14.99
C ALA A 180 -2.56 10.38 -16.52
N PHE A 181 -3.34 11.31 -17.06
CA PHE A 181 -3.53 11.52 -18.50
C PHE A 181 -2.70 12.67 -19.08
N GLN A 182 -1.96 13.39 -18.26
CA GLN A 182 -1.02 14.39 -18.75
C GLN A 182 0.22 13.73 -19.34
N VAL A 183 0.56 14.05 -20.59
CA VAL A 183 1.63 13.39 -21.36
C VAL A 183 2.96 13.34 -20.60
N ALA A 184 3.32 14.42 -19.91
CA ALA A 184 4.54 14.49 -19.11
C ALA A 184 4.55 13.54 -17.89
N LEU A 185 3.37 13.16 -17.36
CA LEU A 185 3.22 12.34 -16.15
C LEU A 185 2.83 10.88 -16.42
N ILE A 186 2.50 10.52 -17.67
CA ILE A 186 2.21 9.12 -18.03
C ILE A 186 3.37 8.18 -17.65
N PRO A 187 4.66 8.49 -17.92
CA PRO A 187 5.75 7.60 -17.53
C PRO A 187 5.85 7.44 -16.00
N ALA A 188 5.60 8.51 -15.21
CA ALA A 188 5.57 8.43 -13.76
C ALA A 188 4.40 7.58 -13.26
N ALA A 189 3.22 7.67 -13.89
CA ALA A 189 2.07 6.83 -13.54
C ALA A 189 2.35 5.35 -13.76
N ILE A 190 3.04 4.98 -14.84
CA ILE A 190 3.47 3.60 -15.10
C ILE A 190 4.53 3.18 -14.07
N ALA A 191 5.51 4.04 -13.80
CA ALA A 191 6.59 3.75 -12.85
C ALA A 191 6.06 3.49 -11.43
N ILE A 192 5.12 4.31 -10.94
CA ILE A 192 4.56 4.13 -9.60
C ILE A 192 3.69 2.88 -9.50
N LEU A 193 2.97 2.49 -10.55
CA LEU A 193 2.22 1.25 -10.59
C LEU A 193 3.13 0.01 -10.49
N ILE A 194 4.27 0.03 -11.18
CA ILE A 194 5.26 -1.04 -11.10
C ILE A 194 5.93 -1.06 -9.70
N ALA A 195 6.31 0.10 -9.18
CA ALA A 195 6.90 0.23 -7.85
C ALA A 195 5.92 -0.25 -6.76
N ALA A 196 4.62 0.04 -6.90
CA ALA A 196 3.57 -0.43 -6.00
C ALA A 196 3.45 -1.96 -5.98
N GLN A 197 3.62 -2.65 -7.11
CA GLN A 197 3.66 -4.12 -7.14
C GLN A 197 4.84 -4.65 -6.30
N GLY A 198 6.01 -4.02 -6.41
CA GLY A 198 7.17 -4.36 -5.60
C GLY A 198 6.95 -4.12 -4.11
N LYS A 199 6.31 -3.00 -3.77
CA LYS A 199 5.98 -2.62 -2.40
C LYS A 199 4.98 -3.59 -1.75
N LEU A 200 3.95 -3.98 -2.49
CA LEU A 200 2.93 -4.92 -2.05
C LEU A 200 3.40 -6.39 -2.07
N LEU A 201 4.66 -6.66 -2.38
CA LEU A 201 5.22 -8.02 -2.49
C LEU A 201 4.38 -8.96 -3.37
N ARG A 202 3.77 -8.41 -4.40
CA ARG A 202 2.94 -9.20 -5.32
C ARG A 202 3.76 -9.70 -6.50
N VAL A 203 3.41 -10.86 -7.03
CA VAL A 203 4.01 -11.37 -8.26
C VAL A 203 3.96 -10.27 -9.33
N PRO A 204 5.10 -10.01 -10.02
CA PRO A 204 6.35 -10.77 -10.15
C PRO A 204 7.39 -10.58 -9.02
N PHE A 205 7.13 -9.75 -8.02
CA PHE A 205 8.10 -9.31 -6.99
C PHE A 205 7.84 -9.94 -5.61
N ASP A 206 7.23 -11.10 -5.55
CA ASP A 206 6.96 -11.89 -4.35
C ASP A 206 8.22 -12.67 -3.92
N ILE A 207 9.31 -11.94 -3.63
CA ILE A 207 10.64 -12.53 -3.37
C ILE A 207 10.87 -12.81 -1.88
N PRO A 208 10.51 -11.89 -0.96
CA PRO A 208 10.71 -12.10 0.48
C PRO A 208 9.78 -13.14 1.10
N GLU A 209 8.63 -13.41 0.47
CA GLU A 209 7.61 -14.34 0.94
C GLU A 209 7.44 -15.54 0.00
N ALA A 210 8.51 -15.89 -0.75
CA ALA A 210 8.50 -16.96 -1.73
C ALA A 210 8.20 -18.32 -1.09
N GLU A 211 6.93 -18.76 -1.11
CA GLU A 211 6.47 -20.02 -0.49
C GLU A 211 7.27 -21.24 -0.94
N SER A 212 7.67 -21.29 -2.20
CA SER A 212 8.44 -22.41 -2.76
C SER A 212 9.90 -22.47 -2.33
N GLU A 213 10.47 -21.36 -1.79
CA GLU A 213 11.89 -21.25 -1.44
C GLU A 213 12.11 -21.14 0.08
N ILE A 214 11.35 -20.31 0.75
CA ILE A 214 11.55 -19.93 2.17
C ILE A 214 10.28 -20.01 3.01
N VAL A 215 9.31 -20.85 2.61
CA VAL A 215 8.01 -21.05 3.27
C VAL A 215 7.19 -19.74 3.28
N HIS A 216 7.22 -18.96 4.36
CA HIS A 216 6.59 -17.65 4.49
C HIS A 216 7.58 -16.54 4.91
N GLY A 217 8.88 -16.79 4.74
CA GLY A 217 9.92 -15.82 5.08
C GLY A 217 9.81 -15.29 6.51
N PRO A 218 9.73 -13.95 6.70
CA PRO A 218 9.68 -13.34 8.04
C PRO A 218 8.46 -13.74 8.87
N GLN A 219 7.36 -14.17 8.23
CA GLN A 219 6.11 -14.52 8.91
C GLN A 219 6.05 -15.97 9.39
N THR A 220 7.04 -16.81 9.06
CA THR A 220 7.03 -18.25 9.30
C THR A 220 6.78 -18.63 10.76
N GLU A 221 7.36 -17.89 11.70
CA GLU A 221 7.26 -18.17 13.14
C GLU A 221 6.08 -17.46 13.84
N TYR A 222 5.37 -16.60 13.11
CA TYR A 222 4.22 -15.91 13.69
C TYR A 222 2.98 -16.80 13.73
N SER A 223 2.27 -16.77 14.86
CA SER A 223 1.02 -17.50 15.07
C SER A 223 0.00 -16.65 15.82
N GLY A 224 -1.25 -17.09 15.85
CA GLY A 224 -2.31 -16.49 16.65
C GLY A 224 -2.57 -15.01 16.37
N PRO A 225 -2.82 -14.20 17.43
CA PRO A 225 -3.18 -12.78 17.29
C PRO A 225 -2.12 -11.93 16.59
N LYS A 226 -0.84 -12.22 16.76
CA LYS A 226 0.25 -11.46 16.12
C LYS A 226 0.21 -11.63 14.60
N LEU A 227 -0.03 -12.85 14.13
CA LEU A 227 -0.20 -13.12 12.70
C LEU A 227 -1.49 -12.46 12.17
N ALA A 228 -2.57 -12.42 12.99
CA ALA A 228 -3.80 -11.72 12.61
C ALA A 228 -3.55 -10.22 12.36
N ILE A 229 -2.80 -9.56 13.26
CA ILE A 229 -2.47 -8.13 13.12
C ILE A 229 -1.60 -7.88 11.89
N LEU A 230 -0.59 -8.73 11.62
CA LEU A 230 0.23 -8.65 10.40
C LEU A 230 -0.62 -8.83 9.15
N ARG A 231 -1.57 -9.77 9.16
CA ARG A 231 -2.50 -10.00 8.05
C ARG A 231 -3.36 -8.78 7.76
N ILE A 232 -3.98 -8.21 8.81
CA ILE A 232 -4.75 -6.97 8.68
C ILE A 232 -3.87 -5.83 8.16
N ALA A 233 -2.65 -5.68 8.68
CA ALA A 233 -1.72 -4.66 8.20
C ALA A 233 -1.42 -4.82 6.72
N TYR A 234 -1.15 -6.03 6.23
CA TYR A 234 -0.94 -6.31 4.81
C TYR A 234 -2.16 -5.95 3.94
N ASP A 235 -3.36 -6.28 4.41
CA ASP A 235 -4.60 -5.96 3.70
C ASP A 235 -4.87 -4.45 3.67
N ILE A 236 -4.56 -3.73 4.76
CA ILE A 236 -4.61 -2.26 4.80
C ILE A 236 -3.55 -1.66 3.88
N GLU A 237 -2.35 -2.21 3.83
CA GLU A 237 -1.27 -1.71 2.95
C GLU A 237 -1.70 -1.74 1.48
N LEU A 238 -2.41 -2.78 1.04
CA LEU A 238 -3.00 -2.86 -0.28
C LEU A 238 -3.94 -1.67 -0.57
N PHE A 239 -4.84 -1.37 0.38
CA PHE A 239 -5.74 -0.22 0.25
C PHE A 239 -4.98 1.10 0.25
N VAL A 240 -4.04 1.28 1.18
CA VAL A 240 -3.28 2.53 1.35
C VAL A 240 -2.42 2.85 0.13
N VAL A 241 -1.71 1.86 -0.42
CA VAL A 241 -0.91 2.06 -1.63
C VAL A 241 -1.79 2.44 -2.81
N ALA A 242 -2.93 1.77 -3.00
CA ALA A 242 -3.91 2.16 -4.02
C ALA A 242 -4.44 3.58 -3.79
N ALA A 243 -4.73 3.94 -2.54
CA ALA A 243 -5.20 5.26 -2.14
C ALA A 243 -4.19 6.37 -2.45
N VAL A 244 -2.90 6.14 -2.14
CA VAL A 244 -1.81 7.08 -2.49
C VAL A 244 -1.72 7.30 -4.00
N ILE A 245 -1.79 6.24 -4.80
CA ILE A 245 -1.77 6.36 -6.26
C ILE A 245 -2.97 7.17 -6.75
N VAL A 246 -4.17 6.93 -6.20
CA VAL A 246 -5.39 7.67 -6.56
C VAL A 246 -5.28 9.15 -6.20
N VAL A 247 -4.71 9.48 -5.04
CA VAL A 247 -4.51 10.88 -4.62
C VAL A 247 -3.50 11.57 -5.54
N LEU A 248 -2.40 10.91 -5.89
CA LEU A 248 -1.33 11.50 -6.70
C LEU A 248 -1.71 11.64 -8.19
N PHE A 249 -2.44 10.71 -8.76
CA PHE A 249 -2.65 10.64 -10.21
C PHE A 249 -4.11 10.80 -10.66
N PHE A 250 -5.09 10.44 -9.83
CA PHE A 250 -6.50 10.39 -10.20
C PHE A 250 -7.39 11.39 -9.44
N GLY A 251 -6.80 12.43 -8.85
CA GLY A 251 -7.54 13.55 -8.25
C GLY A 251 -8.17 13.27 -6.90
N GLY A 252 -7.81 12.16 -6.23
CA GLY A 252 -8.31 11.90 -4.87
C GLY A 252 -9.84 11.86 -4.74
N PRO A 253 -10.42 12.37 -3.64
CA PRO A 253 -11.84 12.33 -3.31
C PRO A 253 -12.65 13.50 -3.91
N VAL A 254 -12.27 14.01 -5.08
CA VAL A 254 -13.06 15.08 -5.73
C VAL A 254 -14.40 14.50 -6.18
N PRO A 255 -15.55 15.11 -5.80
CA PRO A 255 -16.85 14.68 -6.27
C PRO A 255 -16.98 14.90 -7.78
N HIS A 256 -17.60 13.97 -8.45
CA HIS A 256 -17.84 14.03 -9.89
C HIS A 256 -19.32 13.87 -10.22
N THR A 257 -19.79 14.56 -11.24
CA THR A 257 -21.09 14.32 -11.84
C THR A 257 -20.92 13.61 -13.18
N ILE A 258 -21.34 12.35 -13.26
CA ILE A 258 -21.28 11.56 -14.50
C ILE A 258 -22.71 11.29 -14.98
N GLY A 259 -23.06 11.78 -16.18
CA GLY A 259 -24.37 11.57 -16.76
C GLY A 259 -25.56 12.11 -15.92
N GLY A 260 -25.35 13.18 -15.13
CA GLY A 260 -26.36 13.75 -14.24
C GLY A 260 -26.48 13.07 -12.87
N VAL A 261 -25.72 12.01 -12.60
CA VAL A 261 -25.67 11.37 -11.29
C VAL A 261 -24.52 11.96 -10.46
N TYR A 262 -24.85 12.51 -9.28
CA TYR A 262 -23.87 13.00 -8.33
C TYR A 262 -23.22 11.85 -7.59
N ILE A 263 -21.90 11.69 -7.72
CA ILE A 263 -21.10 10.68 -7.02
C ILE A 263 -20.38 11.38 -5.86
N PRO A 264 -20.69 11.01 -4.60
CA PRO A 264 -19.95 11.52 -3.44
C PRO A 264 -18.45 11.25 -3.54
N GLY A 265 -17.62 12.18 -3.07
CA GLY A 265 -16.17 12.07 -3.17
C GLY A 265 -15.58 10.75 -2.64
N VAL A 266 -16.08 10.27 -1.50
CA VAL A 266 -15.64 8.99 -0.89
C VAL A 266 -15.95 7.80 -1.81
N VAL A 267 -17.14 7.75 -2.37
CA VAL A 267 -17.55 6.63 -3.26
C VAL A 267 -16.72 6.64 -4.54
N GLY A 268 -16.52 7.81 -5.14
CA GLY A 268 -15.66 7.97 -6.30
C GLY A 268 -14.21 7.59 -6.00
N PHE A 269 -13.71 7.94 -4.82
CA PHE A 269 -12.39 7.55 -4.35
C PHE A 269 -12.24 6.03 -4.23
N LEU A 270 -13.18 5.36 -3.56
CA LEU A 270 -13.16 3.90 -3.39
C LEU A 270 -13.25 3.15 -4.72
N ILE A 271 -14.05 3.65 -5.68
CA ILE A 271 -14.13 3.05 -7.03
C ILE A 271 -12.78 3.17 -7.76
N LYS A 272 -12.09 4.30 -7.64
CA LYS A 272 -10.76 4.47 -8.23
C LYS A 272 -9.72 3.55 -7.55
N CYS A 273 -9.73 3.45 -6.22
CA CYS A 273 -8.88 2.52 -5.48
C CYS A 273 -9.15 1.06 -5.90
N PHE A 274 -10.41 0.70 -6.04
CA PHE A 274 -10.80 -0.61 -6.55
C PHE A 274 -10.24 -0.88 -7.95
N GLY A 275 -10.28 0.10 -8.85
CA GLY A 275 -9.67 -0.01 -10.18
C GLY A 275 -8.17 -0.30 -10.13
N ILE A 276 -7.42 0.37 -9.24
CA ILE A 276 -5.98 0.12 -9.04
C ILE A 276 -5.74 -1.29 -8.48
N VAL A 277 -6.55 -1.74 -7.51
CA VAL A 277 -6.45 -3.09 -6.94
C VAL A 277 -6.73 -4.15 -8.01
N VAL A 278 -7.75 -3.97 -8.84
CA VAL A 278 -8.04 -4.88 -9.96
C VAL A 278 -6.88 -4.93 -10.94
N LEU A 279 -6.30 -3.77 -11.30
CA LEU A 279 -5.12 -3.72 -12.17
C LEU A 279 -3.93 -4.48 -11.56
N SER A 280 -3.66 -4.27 -10.27
CA SER A 280 -2.64 -5.00 -9.52
C SER A 280 -2.88 -6.52 -9.55
N THR A 281 -4.13 -6.94 -9.37
CA THR A 281 -4.53 -8.36 -9.42
C THR A 281 -4.34 -8.96 -10.82
N LEU A 282 -4.64 -8.20 -11.88
CA LEU A 282 -4.41 -8.65 -13.26
C LEU A 282 -2.92 -8.86 -13.52
N ILE A 283 -2.07 -7.91 -13.14
CA ILE A 283 -0.61 -8.02 -13.29
C ILE A 283 -0.09 -9.26 -12.54
N ARG A 284 -0.52 -9.45 -11.29
CA ARG A 284 -0.16 -10.60 -10.46
C ARG A 284 -0.48 -11.95 -11.12
N ASN A 285 -1.61 -12.05 -11.82
CA ASN A 285 -2.04 -13.32 -12.44
C ASN A 285 -1.40 -13.59 -13.81
N ILE A 286 -0.92 -12.56 -14.49
CA ILE A 286 -0.31 -12.66 -15.84
C ILE A 286 1.20 -12.84 -15.72
N ALA A 287 1.85 -12.16 -14.75
CA ALA A 287 3.30 -12.12 -14.65
C ALA A 287 3.89 -13.39 -14.06
N ALA A 288 5.08 -13.78 -14.53
CA ALA A 288 5.90 -14.80 -13.92
C ALA A 288 6.81 -14.21 -12.84
N ARG A 289 7.16 -15.00 -11.82
CA ARG A 289 8.04 -14.58 -10.72
C ARG A 289 9.47 -14.28 -11.22
N LEU A 290 10.07 -13.21 -10.69
CA LEU A 290 11.44 -12.80 -10.95
C LEU A 290 12.38 -13.24 -9.81
N ARG A 291 13.66 -13.46 -10.13
CA ARG A 291 14.72 -13.62 -9.13
C ARG A 291 15.12 -12.26 -8.55
N ILE A 292 15.68 -12.25 -7.34
CA ILE A 292 16.05 -11.02 -6.63
C ILE A 292 17.00 -10.12 -7.44
N ASP A 293 18.01 -10.71 -8.09
CA ASP A 293 18.97 -9.96 -8.92
C ASP A 293 18.31 -9.34 -10.16
N GLN A 294 17.37 -10.07 -10.76
CA GLN A 294 16.61 -9.60 -11.90
C GLN A 294 15.64 -8.48 -11.50
N ALA A 295 14.96 -8.63 -10.35
CA ALA A 295 14.02 -7.64 -9.84
C ALA A 295 14.74 -6.33 -9.49
N LEU A 296 15.89 -6.39 -8.81
CA LEU A 296 16.68 -5.20 -8.48
C LEU A 296 17.15 -4.45 -9.73
N LYS A 297 17.73 -5.18 -10.71
CA LYS A 297 18.13 -4.60 -12.00
C LYS A 297 16.93 -3.98 -12.72
N PHE A 298 15.78 -4.67 -12.73
CA PHE A 298 14.56 -4.18 -13.36
C PHE A 298 14.08 -2.88 -12.71
N PHE A 299 14.01 -2.80 -11.38
CA PHE A 299 13.57 -1.59 -10.68
C PHE A 299 14.49 -0.40 -10.93
N TRP A 300 15.79 -0.61 -10.90
CA TRP A 300 16.76 0.48 -11.09
C TRP A 300 16.90 0.93 -12.54
N THR A 301 16.55 0.09 -13.51
CA THR A 301 16.57 0.46 -14.91
C THR A 301 15.21 1.00 -15.38
N PHE A 302 14.23 0.15 -15.50
CA PHE A 302 13.00 0.46 -16.22
C PHE A 302 12.10 1.49 -15.50
N PRO A 303 11.52 1.23 -14.28
CA PRO A 303 10.64 2.20 -13.65
C PRO A 303 11.36 3.45 -13.16
N THR A 304 12.63 3.34 -12.73
CA THR A 304 13.41 4.51 -12.31
C THR A 304 13.70 5.44 -13.49
N LEU A 305 14.07 4.92 -14.66
CA LEU A 305 14.24 5.72 -15.86
C LEU A 305 12.93 6.38 -16.32
N LEU A 306 11.81 5.65 -16.29
CA LEU A 306 10.49 6.22 -16.60
C LEU A 306 10.13 7.38 -15.68
N ALA A 307 10.34 7.21 -14.37
CA ALA A 307 10.10 8.26 -13.38
C ALA A 307 11.01 9.47 -13.60
N ALA A 308 12.30 9.24 -13.88
CA ALA A 308 13.27 10.31 -14.16
C ALA A 308 12.94 11.08 -15.45
N ILE A 309 12.54 10.39 -16.51
CA ILE A 309 12.07 11.02 -17.75
C ILE A 309 10.85 11.90 -17.50
N SER A 310 9.89 11.40 -16.70
CA SER A 310 8.70 12.18 -16.34
C SER A 310 9.07 13.44 -15.56
N LEU A 311 9.96 13.33 -14.57
CA LEU A 311 10.42 14.47 -13.79
C LEU A 311 11.10 15.51 -14.71
N PHE A 312 11.96 15.06 -15.62
CA PHE A 312 12.61 15.93 -16.60
C PHE A 312 11.59 16.64 -17.51
N LEU A 313 10.62 15.90 -18.06
CA LEU A 313 9.56 16.47 -18.90
C LEU A 313 8.73 17.52 -18.16
N VAL A 314 8.43 17.30 -16.89
CA VAL A 314 7.70 18.28 -16.06
C VAL A 314 8.52 19.55 -15.80
N MET A 315 9.86 19.45 -15.74
CA MET A 315 10.73 20.62 -15.56
C MET A 315 10.90 21.45 -16.83
N VAL A 316 10.75 20.83 -18.01
CA VAL A 316 10.95 21.49 -19.32
C VAL A 316 9.64 22.07 -19.87
N VAL A 317 8.51 21.44 -19.55
CA VAL A 317 7.15 21.84 -20.01
C VAL A 317 6.43 22.62 -18.93
#